data_a53fa3a23194315dbe8c23f989123c41
#
_entry.id   a53fa3a23194315dbe8c23f989123c41
#
_cell.length_a   1.000
_cell.length_b   1.000
_cell.length_c   1.000
_cell.angle_alpha   90.00
_cell.angle_beta   90.00
_cell.angle_gamma   90.00
#
_symmetry.space_group_name_H-M   'P 1'
#
loop_
_entity.id
_entity.type
_entity.pdbx_description
1 polymer ?
#
loop_
_entity_poly.entity_id
_entity_poly.type
_entity_poly.pdbx_seq_one_letter_code
_entity_poly.pdbx_strand_id
1 'polypeptide(L)'
;MSQGFGSVGPFIVKTTHERGFTVEEIAEDLLNKLIFISGEAHPAIREQALAFKDRIRPAIIYYMNQAVKSDRTTLAAQLSKQGHEDMAEIIRRL
;
A
#
# COMPACT_ATOMS: atom_id res chain seq x y z
N MET A 1 -12.94 -0.71 -9.78
CA MET A 1 -12.88 -1.53 -9.60
C MET A 1 -12.98 -2.19 -8.68
N SER A 2 -12.86 -2.43 -8.39
CA SER A 2 -12.72 -3.13 -7.65
C SER A 2 -13.17 -4.13 -7.35
N GLN A 3 -13.68 -4.43 -7.88
CA GLN A 3 -14.24 -5.31 -7.63
C GLN A 3 -13.84 -6.63 -7.50
N GLY A 4 -13.00 -7.19 -8.04
CA GLY A 4 -12.52 -8.52 -7.96
C GLY A 4 -12.07 -8.99 -6.61
N PHE A 5 -11.91 -8.06 -5.72
CA PHE A 5 -11.45 -8.36 -4.39
C PHE A 5 -12.51 -8.92 -3.47
N GLY A 6 -13.76 -8.66 -3.74
CA GLY A 6 -14.85 -9.10 -2.88
C GLY A 6 -14.89 -10.60 -2.69
N SER A 7 -14.33 -11.38 -3.63
CA SER A 7 -14.38 -12.83 -3.56
C SER A 7 -13.28 -13.45 -2.72
N VAL A 8 -12.31 -12.65 -2.25
CA VAL A 8 -11.15 -13.19 -1.53
C VAL A 8 -11.21 -12.94 -0.03
N GLY A 9 -12.37 -12.70 0.52
CA GLY A 9 -12.57 -12.52 1.95
C GLY A 9 -13.10 -11.15 2.29
N PRO A 10 -13.27 -10.87 3.57
CA PRO A 10 -13.88 -9.62 3.98
C PRO A 10 -13.06 -8.41 3.54
N PHE A 11 -13.76 -7.39 3.13
CA PHE A 11 -13.19 -6.12 2.77
C PHE A 11 -13.73 -5.07 3.69
N ILE A 12 -12.85 -4.29 4.24
CA ILE A 12 -13.24 -3.11 4.98
C ILE A 12 -13.15 -1.94 4.01
N VAL A 13 -14.28 -1.30 3.73
CA VAL A 13 -14.30 -0.10 2.90
C VAL A 13 -13.96 1.07 3.81
N LYS A 14 -12.82 1.69 3.56
CA LYS A 14 -12.39 2.85 4.31
C LYS A 14 -12.52 4.10 3.46
N THR A 15 -12.86 5.19 4.08
CA THR A 15 -12.87 6.49 3.40
C THR A 15 -11.99 7.46 4.17
N THR A 16 -11.38 8.38 3.44
CA THR A 16 -10.62 9.47 4.04
C THR A 16 -11.17 10.78 3.50
N HIS A 17 -11.07 11.82 4.32
CA HIS A 17 -11.58 13.12 3.93
C HIS A 17 -10.43 13.99 3.45
N GLU A 18 -10.43 14.32 2.16
CA GLU A 18 -9.44 15.21 1.53
C GLU A 18 -7.99 14.74 1.66
N ARG A 19 -7.78 13.47 1.87
CA ARG A 19 -6.44 12.89 1.83
C ARG A 19 -6.53 11.46 1.33
N GLY A 20 -5.43 10.96 0.81
CA GLY A 20 -5.34 9.54 0.48
C GLY A 20 -5.07 8.72 1.73
N PHE A 21 -5.09 7.40 1.58
CA PHE A 21 -4.66 6.50 2.64
C PHE A 21 -3.15 6.58 2.80
N THR A 22 -2.68 6.50 4.04
CA THR A 22 -1.24 6.45 4.30
C THR A 22 -0.69 5.07 3.96
N VAL A 23 0.64 5.00 3.76
CA VAL A 23 1.31 3.73 3.51
C VAL A 23 1.06 2.77 4.69
N GLU A 24 1.08 3.29 5.89
CA GLU A 24 0.85 2.48 7.10
C GLU A 24 -0.55 1.90 7.11
N GLU A 25 -1.55 2.69 6.73
CA GLU A 25 -2.93 2.21 6.66
C GLU A 25 -3.09 1.10 5.62
N ILE A 26 -2.50 1.30 4.45
CA ILE A 26 -2.57 0.30 3.38
C ILE A 26 -1.83 -0.97 3.76
N ALA A 27 -0.66 -0.82 4.39
CA ALA A 27 0.11 -1.97 4.84
C ALA A 27 -0.67 -2.81 5.86
N GLU A 28 -1.35 -2.15 6.78
CA GLU A 28 -2.13 -2.86 7.78
C GLU A 28 -3.29 -3.62 7.15
N ASP A 29 -3.97 -3.00 6.18
CA ASP A 29 -5.06 -3.67 5.48
C ASP A 29 -4.55 -4.88 4.71
N LEU A 30 -3.41 -4.77 4.05
CA LEU A 30 -2.81 -5.88 3.34
C LEU A 30 -2.45 -7.02 4.28
N LEU A 31 -1.83 -6.71 5.40
CA LEU A 31 -1.47 -7.72 6.40
C LEU A 31 -2.68 -8.48 6.91
N ASN A 32 -3.74 -7.75 7.26
CA ASN A 32 -4.94 -8.36 7.76
C ASN A 32 -5.58 -9.27 6.72
N LYS A 33 -5.54 -8.86 5.45
CA LYS A 33 -6.08 -9.66 4.36
C LYS A 33 -5.27 -10.94 4.16
N LEU A 34 -3.95 -10.83 4.20
CA LEU A 34 -3.08 -11.98 4.06
C LEU A 34 -3.29 -12.98 5.18
N ILE A 35 -3.44 -12.50 6.41
CA ILE A 35 -3.70 -13.35 7.56
C ILE A 35 -5.04 -14.07 7.40
N PHE A 36 -6.06 -13.38 6.93
CA PHE A 36 -7.35 -13.97 6.69
C PHE A 36 -7.27 -15.08 5.65
N ILE A 37 -6.59 -14.81 4.53
CA ILE A 37 -6.43 -15.79 3.45
C ILE A 37 -5.68 -17.02 3.97
N SER A 38 -4.62 -16.82 4.75
CA SER A 38 -3.85 -17.92 5.33
C SER A 38 -4.70 -18.79 6.23
N GLY A 39 -5.58 -18.16 7.01
CA GLY A 39 -6.49 -18.88 7.90
C GLY A 39 -7.51 -19.72 7.15
N GLU A 40 -7.92 -19.26 5.97
CA GLU A 40 -8.81 -20.04 5.12
C GLU A 40 -8.13 -21.28 4.58
N ALA A 41 -6.82 -21.20 4.34
CA ALA A 41 -6.06 -22.35 3.86
C ALA A 41 -5.81 -23.38 4.97
N HIS A 42 -5.36 -22.92 6.14
CA HIS A 42 -5.03 -23.82 7.24
C HIS A 42 -4.89 -23.00 8.53
N PRO A 43 -5.60 -23.36 9.62
CA PRO A 43 -5.55 -22.58 10.87
C PRO A 43 -4.15 -22.43 11.46
N ALA A 44 -3.29 -23.45 11.34
CA ALA A 44 -1.92 -23.36 11.85
C ALA A 44 -1.12 -22.30 11.11
N ILE A 45 -1.37 -22.14 9.82
CA ILE A 45 -0.70 -21.11 9.01
C ILE A 45 -1.12 -19.73 9.49
N ARG A 46 -2.38 -19.56 9.85
CA ARG A 46 -2.87 -18.29 10.37
C ARG A 46 -2.13 -17.90 11.66
N GLU A 47 -1.94 -18.85 12.56
CA GLU A 47 -1.21 -18.58 13.80
C GLU A 47 0.22 -18.17 13.53
N GLN A 48 0.88 -18.80 12.58
CA GLN A 48 2.22 -18.43 12.18
C GLN A 48 2.25 -17.04 11.56
N ALA A 49 1.27 -16.73 10.71
CA ALA A 49 1.18 -15.41 10.10
C ALA A 49 1.01 -14.33 11.15
N LEU A 50 0.17 -14.58 12.15
CA LEU A 50 -0.01 -13.64 13.25
C LEU A 50 1.29 -13.44 14.05
N ALA A 51 2.03 -14.51 14.26
CA ALA A 51 3.30 -14.44 14.99
C ALA A 51 4.34 -13.60 14.25
N PHE A 52 4.33 -13.62 12.92
CA PHE A 52 5.29 -12.89 12.11
C PHE A 52 4.79 -11.51 11.65
N LYS A 53 3.56 -11.16 12.00
CA LYS A 53 2.94 -9.91 11.53
C LYS A 53 3.82 -8.69 11.79
N ASP A 54 4.37 -8.59 12.99
CA ASP A 54 5.17 -7.43 13.38
C ASP A 54 6.52 -7.39 12.69
N ARG A 55 6.98 -8.53 12.16
CA ARG A 55 8.21 -8.57 11.38
C ARG A 55 7.97 -8.25 9.91
N ILE A 56 6.80 -8.62 9.41
CA ILE A 56 6.46 -8.40 8.00
C ILE A 56 6.08 -6.96 7.74
N ARG A 57 5.39 -6.33 8.69
CA ARG A 57 4.90 -4.96 8.52
C ARG A 57 5.97 -3.96 8.08
N PRO A 58 7.13 -3.90 8.73
CA PRO A 58 8.16 -2.94 8.31
C PRO A 58 8.64 -3.17 6.88
N ALA A 59 8.72 -4.42 6.46
CA ALA A 59 9.14 -4.74 5.10
C ALA A 59 8.12 -4.25 4.08
N ILE A 60 6.83 -4.47 4.35
CA ILE A 60 5.78 -3.99 3.46
C ILE A 60 5.81 -2.47 3.37
N ILE A 61 5.91 -1.79 4.50
CA ILE A 61 5.97 -0.33 4.53
C ILE A 61 7.16 0.18 3.74
N TYR A 62 8.32 -0.45 3.91
CA TYR A 62 9.52 -0.07 3.18
C TYR A 62 9.29 -0.12 1.67
N TYR A 63 8.77 -1.24 1.17
CA TYR A 63 8.56 -1.40 -0.27
C TYR A 63 7.45 -0.53 -0.81
N MET A 64 6.41 -0.30 -0.03
CA MET A 64 5.36 0.63 -0.43
C MET A 64 5.90 2.06 -0.56
N ASN A 65 6.76 2.48 0.37
CA ASN A 65 7.40 3.78 0.28
C ASN A 65 8.31 3.88 -0.94
N GLN A 66 9.01 2.80 -1.29
CA GLN A 66 9.81 2.77 -2.50
C GLN A 66 8.95 2.96 -3.75
N ALA A 67 7.79 2.32 -3.80
CA ALA A 67 6.88 2.46 -4.93
C ALA A 67 6.36 3.90 -5.06
N VAL A 68 5.98 4.52 -3.95
CA VAL A 68 5.52 5.91 -3.94
C VAL A 68 6.62 6.83 -4.43
N LYS A 69 7.84 6.65 -3.93
CA LYS A 69 8.98 7.47 -4.33
C LYS A 69 9.29 7.32 -5.81
N SER A 70 9.24 6.09 -6.31
CA SER A 70 9.47 5.81 -7.71
C SER A 70 8.42 6.48 -8.60
N ASP A 71 7.16 6.43 -8.19
CA ASP A 71 6.08 7.08 -8.93
C ASP A 71 6.27 8.59 -8.98
N ARG A 72 6.63 9.21 -7.86
CA ARG A 72 6.88 10.65 -7.81
C ARG A 72 8.05 11.04 -8.71
N THR A 73 9.09 10.23 -8.75
CA THR A 73 10.24 10.49 -9.62
C THR A 73 9.82 10.47 -11.08
N THR A 74 9.02 9.48 -11.47
CA THR A 74 8.52 9.37 -12.84
C THR A 74 7.64 10.57 -13.20
N LEU A 75 6.72 10.94 -12.32
CA LEU A 75 5.83 12.06 -12.54
C LEU A 75 6.61 13.37 -12.67
N ALA A 76 7.58 13.60 -11.80
CA ALA A 76 8.40 14.79 -11.87
C ALA A 76 9.17 14.87 -13.18
N ALA A 77 9.72 13.72 -13.63
CA ALA A 77 10.45 13.68 -14.91
C ALA A 77 9.52 14.01 -16.07
N GLN A 78 8.29 13.51 -16.05
CA GLN A 78 7.33 13.81 -17.11
C GLN A 78 6.95 15.29 -17.13
N LEU A 79 6.77 15.87 -15.94
CA LEU A 79 6.46 17.31 -15.85
C LEU A 79 7.62 18.15 -16.36
N SER A 80 8.86 17.77 -16.04
CA SER A 80 10.05 18.46 -16.56
C SER A 80 10.09 18.42 -18.07
N LYS A 81 9.82 17.26 -18.67
CA LYS A 81 9.84 17.12 -20.13
C LYS A 81 8.78 17.97 -20.80
N GLN A 82 7.69 18.25 -20.11
CA GLN A 82 6.61 19.09 -20.65
C GLN A 82 6.82 20.57 -20.36
N GLY A 83 7.95 20.93 -19.75
CA GLY A 83 8.25 22.32 -19.44
C GLY A 83 7.68 22.84 -18.14
N HIS A 84 7.20 21.96 -17.29
CA HIS A 84 6.62 22.33 -15.99
C HIS A 84 7.60 22.11 -14.86
N GLU A 85 8.75 22.78 -14.91
CA GLU A 85 9.81 22.59 -13.91
C GLU A 85 9.37 22.95 -12.50
N ASP A 86 8.56 24.00 -12.34
CA ASP A 86 8.10 24.39 -11.01
C ASP A 86 7.26 23.29 -10.38
N MET A 87 6.36 22.70 -11.15
CA MET A 87 5.52 21.61 -10.69
C MET A 87 6.36 20.36 -10.41
N ALA A 88 7.32 20.06 -11.27
CA ALA A 88 8.21 18.92 -11.07
C ALA A 88 8.97 19.06 -9.75
N GLU A 89 9.45 20.27 -9.46
CA GLU A 89 10.20 20.53 -8.24
C GLU A 89 9.34 20.34 -6.99
N ILE A 90 8.09 20.76 -7.05
CA ILE A 90 7.15 20.54 -5.95
C ILE A 90 6.96 19.03 -5.71
N ILE A 91 6.79 18.26 -6.77
CA ILE A 91 6.58 16.81 -6.68
C ILE A 91 7.83 16.14 -6.07
N ARG A 92 9.02 16.57 -6.48
CA ARG A 92 10.28 15.98 -5.95
C ARG A 92 10.45 16.21 -4.46
N ARG A 93 9.86 17.27 -3.92
CA ARG A 93 9.99 17.62 -2.51
C ARG A 93 8.96 16.93 -1.62
N LEU A 94 8.00 16.27 -2.22
CA LEU A 94 7.06 15.47 -1.45
C LEU A 94 7.76 14.22 -0.89
#